data_8449c026b29df923af0c8dfbc160385b
#
_entry.id   8449c026b29df923af0c8dfbc160385b
#
_cell.length_a   1.000
_cell.length_b   1.000
_cell.length_c   1.000
_cell.angle_alpha   90.00
_cell.angle_beta   90.00
_cell.angle_gamma   90.00
#
_symmetry.space_group_name_H-M   'P 1'
#
loop_
_entity.id
_entity.type
_entity.pdbx_description
1 polymer ?
#
loop_
_entity_poly.entity_id
_entity_poly.type
_entity_poly.pdbx_seq_one_letter_code
_entity_poly.pdbx_strand_id
1 'polypeptide(L)'
;MPRIKRTVPVLGAAAAMLLTAPNAYAEVEPGGWTSTSPSFTVQERGCGQVDNLTFTLTCSTGSGDQRAERRYATYTGGTRQFEGYFRIASMGGTRISLKQTFNESASGPFFMLAGERGGRLYAVHGGTTLSNAGTVGATVRVNTVHQVGSEHRTYINGSLKHSYASPGGSFYDKFGAYRTDSGSGPANVVWSGVKFWRK
;
A
#
# COMPACT_ATOMS: atom_id res chain seq x y z
N MET A 1 -41.92 -46.70 -51.27
CA MET A 1 -40.59 -46.04 -51.24
C MET A 1 -40.46 -45.34 -49.88
N PRO A 2 -39.60 -45.77 -48.98
CA PRO A 2 -39.44 -45.14 -47.68
C PRO A 2 -38.42 -43.97 -47.78
N ARG A 3 -38.79 -42.79 -47.21
CA ARG A 3 -37.94 -41.60 -47.12
C ARG A 3 -36.93 -41.76 -45.94
N ILE A 4 -35.66 -41.74 -46.29
CA ILE A 4 -34.56 -41.73 -45.33
C ILE A 4 -34.43 -40.29 -44.78
N LYS A 5 -34.66 -40.12 -43.46
CA LYS A 5 -34.35 -38.87 -42.74
C LYS A 5 -32.86 -38.84 -42.39
N ARG A 6 -32.13 -37.88 -42.98
CA ARG A 6 -30.73 -37.59 -42.60
C ARG A 6 -30.73 -36.69 -41.39
N THR A 7 -30.21 -37.18 -40.28
CA THR A 7 -29.86 -36.39 -39.06
C THR A 7 -28.47 -35.82 -39.25
N VAL A 8 -28.36 -34.48 -39.15
CA VAL A 8 -27.08 -33.76 -39.16
C VAL A 8 -26.62 -33.62 -37.72
N PRO A 9 -25.39 -34.02 -37.37
CA PRO A 9 -24.88 -33.79 -36.03
C PRO A 9 -24.46 -32.34 -35.89
N VAL A 10 -24.98 -31.65 -34.85
CA VAL A 10 -24.53 -30.34 -34.43
C VAL A 10 -23.27 -30.53 -33.58
N LEU A 11 -22.11 -30.20 -34.14
CA LEU A 11 -20.89 -30.06 -33.33
C LEU A 11 -20.99 -28.81 -32.47
N GLY A 12 -21.22 -28.98 -31.17
CA GLY A 12 -21.09 -27.95 -30.18
C GLY A 12 -19.60 -27.61 -29.94
N ALA A 13 -19.14 -26.45 -30.36
CA ALA A 13 -17.82 -25.95 -30.00
C ALA A 13 -17.85 -25.49 -28.53
N ALA A 14 -17.24 -26.26 -27.64
CA ALA A 14 -16.98 -25.84 -26.27
C ALA A 14 -15.87 -24.76 -26.28
N ALA A 15 -16.24 -23.52 -26.05
CA ALA A 15 -15.28 -22.45 -25.81
C ALA A 15 -14.62 -22.65 -24.44
N ALA A 16 -13.38 -23.10 -24.42
CA ALA A 16 -12.56 -23.14 -23.22
C ALA A 16 -12.26 -21.69 -22.80
N MET A 17 -12.91 -21.19 -21.76
CA MET A 17 -12.50 -19.97 -21.09
C MET A 17 -11.17 -20.24 -20.40
N LEU A 18 -10.10 -19.71 -20.96
CA LEU A 18 -8.82 -19.58 -20.28
C LEU A 18 -9.02 -18.61 -19.10
N LEU A 19 -9.25 -19.16 -17.93
CA LEU A 19 -9.09 -18.42 -16.67
C LEU A 19 -7.62 -18.04 -16.57
N THR A 20 -7.30 -16.80 -16.95
CA THR A 20 -5.99 -16.22 -16.65
C THR A 20 -5.88 -16.17 -15.13
N ALA A 21 -5.02 -17.02 -14.55
CA ALA A 21 -4.66 -16.93 -13.15
C ALA A 21 -4.24 -15.47 -12.86
N PRO A 22 -4.69 -14.87 -11.73
CA PRO A 22 -4.22 -13.55 -11.37
C PRO A 22 -2.71 -13.60 -11.32
N ASN A 23 -2.06 -12.70 -12.06
CA ASN A 23 -0.60 -12.61 -12.16
C ASN A 23 0.01 -12.75 -10.78
N ALA A 24 0.85 -13.76 -10.59
CA ALA A 24 1.71 -13.86 -9.43
C ALA A 24 2.42 -12.50 -9.29
N TYR A 25 2.25 -11.87 -8.13
CA TYR A 25 2.68 -10.53 -7.78
C TYR A 25 4.14 -10.32 -8.20
N ALA A 26 4.33 -9.67 -9.35
CA ALA A 26 5.64 -9.29 -9.83
C ALA A 26 6.11 -8.06 -9.06
N GLU A 27 7.40 -7.99 -8.78
CA GLU A 27 8.03 -6.75 -8.34
C GLU A 27 7.57 -5.62 -9.27
N VAL A 28 7.31 -4.42 -8.72
CA VAL A 28 6.85 -3.29 -9.54
C VAL A 28 7.91 -2.81 -10.53
N GLU A 29 9.18 -3.07 -10.22
CA GLU A 29 10.32 -2.83 -11.10
C GLU A 29 11.06 -4.12 -11.40
N PRO A 30 11.49 -4.36 -12.64
CA PRO A 30 12.18 -5.59 -13.03
C PRO A 30 13.59 -5.72 -12.44
N GLY A 31 14.06 -6.95 -12.32
CA GLY A 31 15.47 -7.35 -12.24
C GLY A 31 16.08 -7.49 -10.85
N GLY A 32 16.61 -8.67 -10.56
CA GLY A 32 17.59 -8.93 -9.52
C GLY A 32 17.16 -8.74 -8.06
N TRP A 33 15.87 -8.76 -7.77
CA TRP A 33 15.35 -8.60 -6.42
C TRP A 33 15.47 -9.87 -5.59
N THR A 34 15.90 -9.72 -4.35
CA THR A 34 15.89 -10.78 -3.33
C THR A 34 14.77 -10.49 -2.34
N SER A 35 13.82 -11.42 -2.19
CA SER A 35 12.76 -11.33 -1.18
C SER A 35 13.36 -11.31 0.22
N THR A 36 12.79 -10.49 1.10
CA THR A 36 13.23 -10.35 2.50
C THR A 36 12.04 -10.31 3.45
N SER A 37 12.29 -10.67 4.71
CA SER A 37 11.31 -10.60 5.79
C SER A 37 11.90 -9.77 6.94
N PRO A 38 11.94 -8.43 6.82
CA PRO A 38 12.50 -7.60 7.87
C PRO A 38 11.66 -7.72 9.15
N SER A 39 12.32 -7.72 10.31
CA SER A 39 11.64 -7.67 11.59
C SER A 39 10.88 -6.36 11.76
N PHE A 40 9.86 -6.37 12.58
CA PHE A 40 9.07 -5.17 12.88
C PHE A 40 8.69 -5.10 14.35
N THR A 41 8.33 -3.90 14.78
CA THR A 41 7.66 -3.62 16.05
C THR A 41 6.28 -3.03 15.79
N VAL A 42 5.32 -3.41 16.63
CA VAL A 42 3.99 -2.78 16.65
C VAL A 42 4.11 -1.45 17.40
N GLN A 43 3.50 -0.41 16.84
CA GLN A 43 3.43 0.91 17.44
C GLN A 43 1.97 1.32 17.63
N GLU A 44 1.52 1.27 18.86
CA GLU A 44 0.21 1.77 19.28
C GLU A 44 0.40 3.01 20.14
N ARG A 45 -0.41 4.04 19.86
CA ARG A 45 -0.42 5.26 20.64
C ARG A 45 -1.80 5.90 20.64
N GLY A 46 -2.20 6.44 21.79
CA GLY A 46 -3.52 7.02 21.98
C GLY A 46 -4.61 5.97 21.79
N CYS A 47 -5.48 6.17 20.81
CA CYS A 47 -6.56 5.22 20.50
C CYS A 47 -6.22 4.21 19.39
N GLY A 48 -4.94 4.02 19.09
CA GLY A 48 -4.49 3.07 18.08
C GLY A 48 -4.50 1.63 18.58
N GLN A 49 -4.93 0.71 17.75
CA GLN A 49 -4.95 -0.74 17.99
C GLN A 49 -4.51 -1.48 16.73
N VAL A 50 -3.67 -2.49 16.89
CA VAL A 50 -3.16 -3.34 15.81
C VAL A 50 -3.57 -4.79 16.07
N ASP A 51 -4.36 -5.34 15.17
CA ASP A 51 -4.67 -6.76 15.13
C ASP A 51 -4.20 -7.33 13.80
N ASN A 52 -3.08 -8.05 13.84
CA ASN A 52 -2.40 -8.57 12.66
C ASN A 52 -2.14 -7.49 11.60
N LEU A 53 -2.87 -7.48 10.49
CA LEU A 53 -2.80 -6.49 9.41
C LEU A 53 -4.01 -5.55 9.39
N THR A 54 -4.77 -5.51 10.47
CA THR A 54 -5.85 -4.56 10.72
C THR A 54 -5.38 -3.49 11.69
N PHE A 55 -5.50 -2.23 11.28
CA PHE A 55 -5.02 -1.06 12.00
C PHE A 55 -6.20 -0.13 12.26
N THR A 56 -6.53 0.04 13.52
CA THR A 56 -7.73 0.79 13.95
C THR A 56 -7.36 1.99 14.80
N LEU A 57 -7.97 3.13 14.52
CA LEU A 57 -8.03 4.29 15.40
C LEU A 57 -9.47 4.41 15.89
N THR A 58 -9.69 4.21 17.19
CA THR A 58 -11.05 4.10 17.76
C THR A 58 -11.67 5.44 18.14
N CYS A 59 -10.88 6.48 18.38
CA CYS A 59 -11.37 7.76 18.88
C CYS A 59 -11.89 8.67 17.74
N SER A 60 -12.98 9.37 18.03
CA SER A 60 -13.54 10.40 17.16
C SER A 60 -12.80 11.74 17.29
N THR A 61 -12.28 12.02 18.48
CA THR A 61 -11.51 13.22 18.81
C THR A 61 -10.25 12.80 19.57
N GLY A 62 -9.23 13.59 19.52
CA GLY A 62 -8.00 13.34 20.26
C GLY A 62 -6.95 14.36 19.82
N SER A 63 -6.23 14.91 20.79
CA SER A 63 -5.05 15.74 20.55
C SER A 63 -3.82 14.85 20.34
N GLY A 64 -2.89 15.32 19.55
CA GLY A 64 -1.63 14.65 19.30
C GLY A 64 -1.74 13.43 18.36
N ASP A 65 -0.66 12.71 18.31
CA ASP A 65 -0.50 11.58 17.41
C ASP A 65 -1.31 10.37 17.87
N GLN A 66 -2.19 9.90 17.01
CA GLN A 66 -2.90 8.63 17.14
C GLN A 66 -2.29 7.62 16.18
N ARG A 67 -1.88 6.44 16.67
CA ARG A 67 -1.05 5.52 15.89
C ARG A 67 -1.45 4.08 16.08
N ALA A 68 -1.63 3.38 14.97
CA ALA A 68 -1.70 1.94 14.84
C ALA A 68 -0.82 1.58 13.63
N GLU A 69 0.43 1.19 13.83
CA GLU A 69 1.41 0.97 12.77
C GLU A 69 2.35 -0.21 13.06
N ARG A 70 2.95 -0.77 12.00
CA ARG A 70 4.16 -1.58 12.08
C ARG A 70 5.36 -0.74 11.63
N ARG A 71 6.40 -0.65 12.48
CA ARG A 71 7.70 -0.08 12.13
C ARG A 71 8.67 -1.22 11.84
N TYR A 72 9.26 -1.22 10.67
CA TYR A 72 10.22 -2.23 10.21
C TYR A 72 11.65 -1.88 10.57
N ALA A 73 12.53 -2.89 10.52
CA ALA A 73 13.95 -2.73 10.78
C ALA A 73 14.58 -1.67 9.88
N THR A 74 15.53 -0.93 10.44
CA THR A 74 16.30 0.12 9.74
C THR A 74 17.21 -0.47 8.68
N TYR A 75 17.41 0.29 7.59
CA TYR A 75 18.36 0.01 6.52
C TYR A 75 19.16 1.26 6.16
N THR A 76 20.44 1.08 5.78
CA THR A 76 21.39 2.17 5.57
C THR A 76 21.93 2.27 4.13
N GLY A 77 21.45 1.46 3.21
CA GLY A 77 21.94 1.48 1.84
C GLY A 77 21.27 0.47 0.93
N GLY A 78 21.74 0.41 -0.31
CA GLY A 78 21.15 -0.41 -1.36
C GLY A 78 19.77 0.06 -1.78
N THR A 79 19.10 -0.79 -2.53
CA THR A 79 17.74 -0.52 -2.98
C THR A 79 16.76 -1.40 -2.22
N ARG A 80 15.67 -0.83 -1.74
CA ARG A 80 14.56 -1.52 -1.03
C ARG A 80 13.27 -1.34 -1.80
N GLN A 81 12.49 -2.40 -1.90
CA GLN A 81 11.14 -2.34 -2.43
C GLN A 81 10.16 -2.86 -1.38
N PHE A 82 9.08 -2.11 -1.21
CA PHE A 82 7.89 -2.50 -0.46
C PHE A 82 6.73 -2.70 -1.42
N GLU A 83 5.90 -3.67 -1.15
CA GLU A 83 4.56 -3.84 -1.70
C GLU A 83 3.56 -4.09 -0.59
N GLY A 84 2.37 -3.57 -0.75
CA GLY A 84 1.22 -3.89 0.07
C GLY A 84 -0.07 -3.43 -0.58
N TYR A 85 -1.16 -4.09 -0.20
CA TYR A 85 -2.52 -3.68 -0.58
C TYR A 85 -3.19 -3.16 0.67
N PHE A 86 -3.73 -1.95 0.60
CA PHE A 86 -4.56 -1.43 1.68
C PHE A 86 -6.00 -1.25 1.22
N ARG A 87 -6.89 -1.33 2.19
CA ARG A 87 -8.30 -0.94 2.08
C ARG A 87 -8.66 -0.12 3.31
N ILE A 88 -9.08 1.12 3.09
CA ILE A 88 -9.70 1.93 4.16
C ILE A 88 -11.09 1.34 4.34
N ALA A 89 -11.27 0.49 5.35
CA ALA A 89 -12.54 -0.20 5.60
C ALA A 89 -13.60 0.76 6.13
N SER A 90 -13.17 1.73 6.97
CA SER A 90 -14.02 2.82 7.44
C SER A 90 -13.18 4.06 7.74
N MET A 91 -13.78 5.25 7.63
CA MET A 91 -13.13 6.52 7.90
C MET A 91 -14.18 7.55 8.31
N GLY A 92 -14.24 7.84 9.60
CA GLY A 92 -15.11 8.88 10.16
C GLY A 92 -14.50 10.28 10.02
N GLY A 93 -13.20 10.37 9.84
CA GLY A 93 -12.45 11.62 9.76
C GLY A 93 -12.18 12.11 8.34
N THR A 94 -11.27 13.07 8.24
CA THR A 94 -10.94 13.76 7.00
C THR A 94 -9.79 13.11 6.26
N ARG A 95 -8.76 12.63 6.98
CA ARG A 95 -7.55 12.02 6.40
C ARG A 95 -6.90 11.02 7.34
N ILE A 96 -6.13 10.10 6.75
CA ILE A 96 -5.31 9.10 7.44
C ILE A 96 -3.98 8.92 6.71
N SER A 97 -2.88 8.77 7.43
CA SER A 97 -1.59 8.38 6.86
C SER A 97 -1.49 6.86 6.84
N LEU A 98 -1.01 6.31 5.73
CA LEU A 98 -1.08 4.88 5.41
C LEU A 98 0.29 4.22 5.34
N LYS A 99 1.26 4.86 4.67
CA LYS A 99 2.63 4.35 4.47
C LYS A 99 3.61 5.48 4.69
N GLN A 100 4.72 5.19 5.37
CA GLN A 100 5.77 6.16 5.63
C GLN A 100 7.14 5.52 5.37
N THR A 101 8.09 6.32 4.88
CA THR A 101 9.52 6.05 4.90
C THR A 101 10.18 7.16 5.71
N PHE A 102 10.82 6.80 6.81
CA PHE A 102 11.50 7.75 7.71
C PHE A 102 13.00 7.75 7.44
N ASN A 103 13.60 8.93 7.47
CA ASN A 103 15.03 9.11 7.70
C ASN A 103 15.24 9.24 9.22
N GLU A 104 16.06 8.38 9.83
CA GLU A 104 16.28 8.39 11.28
C GLU A 104 16.92 9.68 11.80
N SER A 105 17.63 10.40 10.95
CA SER A 105 18.27 11.70 11.29
C SER A 105 17.30 12.88 11.22
N ALA A 106 16.06 12.68 10.76
CA ALA A 106 15.07 13.73 10.59
C ALA A 106 13.99 13.68 11.64
N SER A 107 13.39 14.83 11.95
CA SER A 107 12.28 14.97 12.90
C SER A 107 10.93 14.44 12.35
N GLY A 108 10.86 14.10 11.06
CA GLY A 108 9.65 13.66 10.40
C GLY A 108 9.90 12.63 9.29
N PRO A 109 8.83 12.08 8.70
CA PRO A 109 8.97 11.12 7.62
C PRO A 109 9.58 11.79 6.38
N PHE A 110 10.49 11.08 5.74
CA PHE A 110 11.01 11.45 4.42
C PHE A 110 9.93 11.35 3.33
N PHE A 111 9.12 10.30 3.40
CA PHE A 111 7.93 10.11 2.58
C PHE A 111 6.73 9.72 3.45
N MET A 112 5.56 10.28 3.16
CA MET A 112 4.31 9.89 3.78
C MET A 112 3.20 9.87 2.74
N LEU A 113 2.59 8.72 2.54
CA LEU A 113 1.36 8.54 1.78
C LEU A 113 0.17 8.75 2.71
N ALA A 114 -0.70 9.68 2.38
CA ALA A 114 -1.98 9.87 3.07
C ALA A 114 -3.16 9.66 2.12
N GLY A 115 -4.28 9.25 2.70
CA GLY A 115 -5.57 9.14 2.06
C GLY A 115 -6.58 10.10 2.69
N GLU A 116 -7.39 10.74 1.87
CA GLU A 116 -8.54 11.55 2.27
C GLU A 116 -9.84 10.76 2.08
N ARG A 117 -10.86 11.14 2.84
CA ARG A 117 -12.18 10.48 2.82
C ARG A 117 -12.81 10.43 1.42
N GLY A 118 -12.54 11.44 0.58
CA GLY A 118 -13.00 11.51 -0.81
C GLY A 118 -12.24 10.61 -1.79
N GLY A 119 -11.24 9.86 -1.32
CA GLY A 119 -10.47 8.93 -2.14
C GLY A 119 -9.14 9.47 -2.67
N ARG A 120 -8.84 10.74 -2.45
CA ARG A 120 -7.54 11.32 -2.82
C ARG A 120 -6.42 10.66 -2.03
N LEU A 121 -5.43 10.14 -2.74
CA LEU A 121 -4.15 9.67 -2.21
C LEU A 121 -3.07 10.68 -2.58
N TYR A 122 -2.25 11.09 -1.63
CA TYR A 122 -1.26 12.13 -1.87
C TYR A 122 0.01 11.94 -1.04
N ALA A 123 1.13 12.46 -1.56
CA ALA A 123 2.36 12.62 -0.80
C ALA A 123 2.21 13.85 0.12
N VAL A 124 2.35 13.67 1.42
CA VAL A 124 2.11 14.74 2.41
C VAL A 124 3.10 15.89 2.21
N HIS A 125 4.39 15.59 2.01
CA HIS A 125 5.36 16.59 1.62
C HIS A 125 5.10 17.05 0.17
N GLY A 126 4.90 18.35 -0.01
CA GLY A 126 4.54 18.95 -1.29
C GLY A 126 3.07 18.80 -1.71
N GLY A 127 2.25 18.04 -0.99
CA GLY A 127 0.80 17.93 -1.25
C GLY A 127 0.42 17.29 -2.59
N THR A 128 1.37 16.62 -3.27
CA THR A 128 1.18 16.07 -4.61
C THR A 128 0.14 14.95 -4.61
N THR A 129 -0.93 15.14 -5.38
CA THR A 129 -1.95 14.07 -5.61
C THR A 129 -1.35 12.95 -6.43
N LEU A 130 -1.41 11.73 -5.91
CA LEU A 130 -0.90 10.52 -6.56
C LEU A 130 -2.01 9.76 -7.30
N SER A 131 -3.22 9.76 -6.73
CA SER A 131 -4.38 9.03 -7.28
C SER A 131 -5.66 9.45 -6.57
N ASN A 132 -6.81 9.14 -7.13
CA ASN A 132 -8.12 9.23 -6.49
C ASN A 132 -8.73 7.84 -6.21
N ALA A 133 -7.91 6.78 -6.24
CA ALA A 133 -8.37 5.40 -6.07
C ALA A 133 -8.60 4.98 -4.60
N GLY A 134 -8.29 5.85 -3.61
CA GLY A 134 -8.33 5.54 -2.18
C GLY A 134 -9.69 5.71 -1.52
N THR A 135 -10.80 5.55 -2.25
CA THR A 135 -12.15 5.62 -1.67
C THR A 135 -12.36 4.55 -0.61
N VAL A 136 -13.18 4.85 0.40
CA VAL A 136 -13.54 3.89 1.44
C VAL A 136 -14.10 2.62 0.80
N GLY A 137 -13.60 1.46 1.20
CA GLY A 137 -13.94 0.15 0.65
C GLY A 137 -13.09 -0.29 -0.54
N ALA A 138 -12.41 0.61 -1.25
CA ALA A 138 -11.55 0.24 -2.38
C ALA A 138 -10.22 -0.38 -1.91
N THR A 139 -9.74 -1.38 -2.64
CA THR A 139 -8.41 -1.95 -2.43
C THR A 139 -7.42 -1.29 -3.38
N VAL A 140 -6.32 -0.79 -2.81
CA VAL A 140 -5.28 -0.08 -3.55
C VAL A 140 -3.94 -0.77 -3.34
N ARG A 141 -3.23 -1.06 -4.42
CA ARG A 141 -1.84 -1.54 -4.37
C ARG A 141 -0.90 -0.36 -4.25
N VAL A 142 -0.01 -0.42 -3.29
CA VAL A 142 1.09 0.54 -3.09
C VAL A 142 2.42 -0.17 -3.19
N ASN A 143 3.31 0.37 -4.01
CA ASN A 143 4.72 0.01 -3.97
C ASN A 143 5.56 1.27 -3.73
N THR A 144 6.63 1.11 -2.95
CA THR A 144 7.71 2.09 -2.89
C THR A 144 9.02 1.41 -3.26
N VAL A 145 9.82 2.08 -4.09
CA VAL A 145 11.20 1.68 -4.40
C VAL A 145 12.11 2.78 -3.93
N HIS A 146 12.97 2.47 -2.98
CA HIS A 146 13.87 3.43 -2.36
C HIS A 146 15.32 3.01 -2.58
N GLN A 147 16.05 3.75 -3.40
CA GLN A 147 17.50 3.69 -3.57
C GLN A 147 18.12 4.77 -2.68
N VAL A 148 18.68 4.34 -1.55
CA VAL A 148 19.30 5.25 -0.56
C VAL A 148 20.42 6.06 -1.20
N GLY A 149 20.39 7.39 -1.00
CA GLY A 149 21.36 8.31 -1.59
C GLY A 149 21.09 8.66 -3.07
N SER A 150 19.99 8.21 -3.64
CA SER A 150 19.64 8.45 -5.04
C SER A 150 18.18 8.89 -5.20
N GLU A 151 17.23 7.97 -5.06
CA GLU A 151 15.83 8.23 -5.44
C GLU A 151 14.84 7.39 -4.62
N HIS A 152 13.65 7.98 -4.38
CA HIS A 152 12.50 7.28 -3.84
C HIS A 152 11.34 7.39 -4.83
N ARG A 153 10.82 6.26 -5.29
CA ARG A 153 9.72 6.15 -6.24
C ARG A 153 8.49 5.54 -5.57
N THR A 154 7.32 6.09 -5.87
CA THR A 154 6.03 5.60 -5.36
C THR A 154 5.11 5.23 -6.50
N TYR A 155 4.55 4.04 -6.44
CA TYR A 155 3.62 3.48 -7.41
C TYR A 155 2.27 3.25 -6.75
N ILE A 156 1.21 3.61 -7.45
CA ILE A 156 -0.18 3.29 -7.07
C ILE A 156 -0.78 2.44 -8.19
N ASN A 157 -1.28 1.27 -7.85
CA ASN A 157 -1.84 0.29 -8.79
C ASN A 157 -0.89 -0.02 -9.96
N GLY A 158 0.42 -0.15 -9.64
CA GLY A 158 1.46 -0.48 -10.61
C GLY A 158 1.97 0.69 -11.47
N SER A 159 1.38 1.87 -11.37
CA SER A 159 1.81 3.06 -12.13
C SER A 159 2.68 3.97 -11.26
N LEU A 160 3.84 4.40 -11.78
CA LEU A 160 4.69 5.43 -11.15
C LEU A 160 3.90 6.74 -11.01
N LYS A 161 3.82 7.26 -9.78
CA LYS A 161 3.06 8.47 -9.45
C LYS A 161 3.93 9.58 -8.88
N HIS A 162 5.05 9.23 -8.27
CA HIS A 162 5.93 10.21 -7.64
C HIS A 162 7.35 9.70 -7.58
N SER A 163 8.29 10.60 -7.80
CA SER A 163 9.72 10.36 -7.68
C SER A 163 10.41 11.62 -7.18
N TYR A 164 11.39 11.45 -6.30
CA TYR A 164 12.20 12.54 -5.80
C TYR A 164 13.55 12.04 -5.27
N ALA A 165 14.52 12.95 -5.25
CA ALA A 165 15.87 12.65 -4.78
C ALA A 165 15.86 12.19 -3.32
N SER A 166 16.61 11.15 -3.03
CA SER A 166 16.80 10.64 -1.67
C SER A 166 18.18 10.98 -1.16
N PRO A 167 18.31 11.51 0.07
CA PRO A 167 19.60 11.66 0.72
C PRO A 167 20.17 10.29 1.09
N GLY A 168 21.45 10.24 1.41
CA GLY A 168 22.06 9.14 2.14
C GLY A 168 21.53 9.06 3.58
N GLY A 169 21.89 7.99 4.29
CA GLY A 169 21.56 7.85 5.72
C GLY A 169 20.82 6.57 6.05
N SER A 170 20.22 6.55 7.22
CA SER A 170 19.47 5.44 7.77
C SER A 170 17.98 5.65 7.65
N PHE A 171 17.27 4.64 7.15
CA PHE A 171 15.83 4.72 6.90
C PHE A 171 15.10 3.52 7.47
N TYR A 172 13.82 3.69 7.74
CA TYR A 172 12.91 2.59 8.05
C TYR A 172 11.53 2.85 7.47
N ASP A 173 10.82 1.78 7.18
CA ASP A 173 9.46 1.81 6.68
C ASP A 173 8.45 1.61 7.78
N LYS A 174 7.31 2.30 7.66
CA LYS A 174 6.10 2.05 8.43
C LYS A 174 4.90 1.90 7.50
N PHE A 175 3.93 1.15 7.94
CA PHE A 175 2.58 1.19 7.38
C PHE A 175 1.54 0.87 8.46
N GLY A 176 0.30 1.27 8.19
CA GLY A 176 -0.82 1.07 9.09
C GLY A 176 -1.85 2.19 8.97
N ALA A 177 -2.23 2.75 10.11
CA ALA A 177 -3.11 3.89 10.26
C ALA A 177 -2.48 4.88 11.25
N TYR A 178 -2.19 6.09 10.77
CA TYR A 178 -1.61 7.15 11.57
C TYR A 178 -2.33 8.48 11.34
N ARG A 179 -2.56 9.21 12.41
CA ARG A 179 -3.24 10.49 12.38
C ARG A 179 -2.55 11.49 13.31
N THR A 180 -2.32 12.70 12.81
CA THR A 180 -1.99 13.90 13.56
C THR A 180 -3.26 14.68 13.86
N ASP A 181 -3.16 15.81 14.57
CA ASP A 181 -4.27 16.73 14.84
C ASP A 181 -4.95 17.26 13.58
N SER A 182 -4.25 17.24 12.42
CA SER A 182 -4.82 17.63 11.13
C SER A 182 -5.82 16.63 10.54
N GLY A 183 -5.94 15.44 11.11
CA GLY A 183 -6.97 14.44 10.77
C GLY A 183 -7.90 14.22 11.97
N SER A 184 -9.13 13.81 11.74
CA SER A 184 -10.14 13.58 12.78
C SER A 184 -10.88 12.28 12.57
N GLY A 185 -11.63 11.84 13.59
CA GLY A 185 -12.52 10.70 13.55
C GLY A 185 -11.85 9.32 13.57
N PRO A 186 -12.64 8.27 13.85
CA PRO A 186 -12.16 6.90 13.84
C PRO A 186 -11.81 6.44 12.42
N ALA A 187 -10.92 5.46 12.31
CA ALA A 187 -10.57 4.84 11.04
C ALA A 187 -10.21 3.38 11.24
N ASN A 188 -10.50 2.56 10.22
CA ASN A 188 -10.02 1.19 10.14
C ASN A 188 -9.37 0.97 8.79
N VAL A 189 -8.12 0.51 8.80
CA VAL A 189 -7.33 0.21 7.60
C VAL A 189 -6.89 -1.23 7.65
N VAL A 190 -7.22 -1.99 6.63
CA VAL A 190 -6.80 -3.38 6.47
C VAL A 190 -5.73 -3.45 5.40
N TRP A 191 -4.59 -4.05 5.73
CA TRP A 191 -3.51 -4.33 4.79
C TRP A 191 -3.46 -5.82 4.44
N SER A 192 -2.93 -6.12 3.27
CA SER A 192 -2.73 -7.51 2.81
C SER A 192 -1.59 -7.57 1.80
N GLY A 193 -1.09 -8.77 1.51
CA GLY A 193 -0.07 -9.00 0.49
C GLY A 193 1.23 -8.23 0.70
N VAL A 194 1.58 -7.96 1.97
CA VAL A 194 2.79 -7.18 2.31
C VAL A 194 4.03 -7.98 2.00
N LYS A 195 4.92 -7.39 1.23
CA LYS A 195 6.19 -7.99 0.80
C LYS A 195 7.31 -6.96 0.78
N PHE A 196 8.52 -7.46 0.97
CA PHE A 196 9.74 -6.65 0.91
C PHE A 196 10.79 -7.35 0.05
N TRP A 197 11.58 -6.54 -0.65
CA TRP A 197 12.74 -6.99 -1.43
C TRP A 197 13.91 -6.03 -1.26
N ARG A 198 15.08 -6.52 -1.62
CA ARG A 198 16.32 -5.74 -1.70
C ARG A 198 17.16 -6.09 -2.92
N LYS A 199 18.00 -5.18 -3.35
CA LYS A 199 19.16 -5.35 -4.25
C LYS A 199 20.22 -4.31 -3.96
#